data_242731ac3c4a56f16a4fe50ac22bb0eb
#
_entry.id   242731ac3c4a56f16a4fe50ac22bb0eb
#
_cell.length_a   1.000
_cell.length_b   1.000
_cell.length_c   1.000
_cell.angle_alpha   90.00
_cell.angle_beta   90.00
_cell.angle_gamma   90.00
#
_symmetry.space_group_name_H-M   'P 1'
#
loop_
_entity.id
_entity.type
_entity.pdbx_description
1 polymer ?
#
loop_
_entity_poly.entity_id
_entity_poly.type
_entity_poly.pdbx_seq_one_letter_code
_entity_poly.pdbx_strand_id
1 'polypeptide(L)'
;ELGWEVTSLEMRRNGWELSSQVKTVREAIDNDGPFDVLMGSSFGGLAIANAVKEYSEDLRLVLLAPAFGVYDTLSEQIGDSELGEWKKVGIKTFHPLGWDEDVSIPWTFMEDARRLGWPEVNHRTVILHGLLDDVVPIESSRVFMRSSPFVEIVEVDDGHRLGESLELLRDLVSMVLD
;
A
#
# COMPACT_ATOMS: atom_id res chain seq x y z
N GLU A 1 13.50 16.72 12.70
CA GLU A 1 13.75 16.57 11.24
C GLU A 1 14.79 15.48 11.02
N LEU A 2 14.48 14.50 10.13
CA LEU A 2 15.36 13.34 9.87
C LEU A 2 16.46 13.64 8.85
N GLY A 3 16.42 14.83 8.21
CA GLY A 3 17.40 15.26 7.21
C GLY A 3 17.25 14.58 5.84
N TRP A 4 16.09 13.95 5.59
CA TRP A 4 15.80 13.33 4.31
C TRP A 4 15.28 14.34 3.28
N GLU A 5 15.63 14.15 2.02
CA GLU A 5 14.97 14.78 0.88
C GLU A 5 13.80 13.88 0.47
N VAL A 6 12.59 14.44 0.43
CA VAL A 6 11.36 13.68 0.21
C VAL A 6 10.61 14.16 -1.02
N THR A 7 10.37 13.25 -1.95
CA THR A 7 9.45 13.45 -3.07
C THR A 7 8.10 12.83 -2.75
N SER A 8 7.06 13.66 -2.60
CA SER A 8 5.68 13.20 -2.35
C SER A 8 4.90 13.09 -3.65
N LEU A 9 4.22 11.94 -3.83
CA LEU A 9 3.44 11.67 -5.03
C LEU A 9 1.95 11.94 -4.82
N GLU A 10 1.31 12.63 -5.78
CA GLU A 10 -0.16 12.66 -5.89
C GLU A 10 -0.63 11.34 -6.52
N MET A 11 -0.93 10.37 -5.67
CA MET A 11 -1.21 8.99 -6.08
C MET A 11 -2.46 8.85 -6.97
N ARG A 12 -3.42 9.77 -6.86
CA ARG A 12 -4.70 9.71 -7.58
C ARG A 12 -4.72 10.50 -8.89
N ARG A 13 -3.59 11.12 -9.27
CA ARG A 13 -3.52 11.93 -10.51
C ARG A 13 -3.91 11.17 -11.78
N ASN A 14 -3.78 9.84 -11.77
CA ASN A 14 -4.10 8.95 -12.89
C ASN A 14 -5.38 8.13 -12.66
N GLY A 15 -6.06 8.28 -11.52
CA GLY A 15 -7.28 7.56 -11.17
C GLY A 15 -7.21 6.82 -9.84
N TRP A 16 -8.31 6.15 -9.50
CA TRP A 16 -8.45 5.40 -8.23
C TRP A 16 -7.95 3.97 -8.31
N GLU A 17 -7.91 3.40 -9.52
CA GLU A 17 -7.49 2.03 -9.77
C GLU A 17 -6.04 1.80 -9.29
N LEU A 18 -5.78 0.61 -8.77
CA LEU A 18 -4.45 0.24 -8.29
C LEU A 18 -3.42 0.31 -9.43
N SER A 19 -3.78 -0.10 -10.64
CA SER A 19 -2.93 0.01 -11.83
C SER A 19 -2.54 1.46 -12.14
N SER A 20 -3.45 2.41 -11.95
CA SER A 20 -3.19 3.84 -12.12
C SER A 20 -2.19 4.37 -11.09
N GLN A 21 -2.28 3.92 -9.84
CA GLN A 21 -1.33 4.29 -8.78
C GLN A 21 0.04 3.63 -8.99
N VAL A 22 0.06 2.37 -9.40
CA VAL A 22 1.29 1.67 -9.82
C VAL A 22 2.02 2.44 -10.92
N LYS A 23 1.26 2.91 -11.93
CA LYS A 23 1.81 3.75 -13.00
C LYS A 23 2.40 5.05 -12.46
N THR A 24 1.73 5.71 -11.52
CA THR A 24 2.24 6.95 -10.88
C THR A 24 3.58 6.72 -10.19
N VAL A 25 3.72 5.61 -9.46
CA VAL A 25 4.98 5.24 -8.78
C VAL A 25 6.09 4.96 -9.82
N ARG A 26 5.80 4.19 -10.85
CA ARG A 26 6.78 3.89 -11.92
C ARG A 26 7.27 5.16 -12.64
N GLU A 27 6.35 6.05 -12.99
CA GLU A 27 6.71 7.33 -13.60
C GLU A 27 7.66 8.15 -12.71
N ALA A 28 7.47 8.13 -11.39
CA ALA A 28 8.38 8.80 -10.46
C ALA A 28 9.76 8.11 -10.40
N ILE A 29 9.80 6.77 -10.33
CA ILE A 29 11.07 6.02 -10.33
C ILE A 29 11.86 6.33 -11.60
N ASP A 30 11.20 6.33 -12.77
CA ASP A 30 11.85 6.48 -14.07
C ASP A 30 12.31 7.92 -14.35
N ASN A 31 11.59 8.94 -13.86
CA ASN A 31 11.84 10.33 -14.23
C ASN A 31 12.50 11.16 -13.13
N ASP A 32 12.26 10.84 -11.86
CA ASP A 32 12.66 11.65 -10.71
C ASP A 32 13.74 10.95 -9.85
N GLY A 33 14.01 9.66 -10.12
CA GLY A 33 15.02 8.86 -9.42
C GLY A 33 16.48 9.24 -9.76
N PRO A 34 17.47 8.62 -9.15
CA PRO A 34 17.33 7.46 -8.25
C PRO A 34 16.83 7.84 -6.85
N PHE A 35 16.11 6.93 -6.21
CA PHE A 35 15.68 7.03 -4.81
C PHE A 35 16.40 5.99 -3.96
N ASP A 36 16.84 6.38 -2.75
CA ASP A 36 17.45 5.45 -1.79
C ASP A 36 16.39 4.50 -1.21
N VAL A 37 15.19 5.02 -0.92
CA VAL A 37 14.09 4.28 -0.31
C VAL A 37 12.75 4.72 -0.89
N LEU A 38 11.89 3.76 -1.18
CA LEU A 38 10.48 3.99 -1.52
C LEU A 38 9.63 3.70 -0.28
N MET A 39 8.84 4.67 0.16
CA MET A 39 7.98 4.53 1.33
C MET A 39 6.52 4.73 0.96
N GLY A 40 5.64 3.85 1.45
CA GLY A 40 4.21 3.99 1.21
C GLY A 40 3.35 3.38 2.30
N SER A 41 2.23 4.04 2.59
CA SER A 41 1.25 3.60 3.59
C SER A 41 0.01 3.02 2.93
N SER A 42 -0.56 1.97 3.53
CA SER A 42 -1.82 1.37 3.14
C SER A 42 -1.85 1.03 1.64
N PHE A 43 -2.77 1.61 0.90
CA PHE A 43 -2.89 1.43 -0.55
C PHE A 43 -1.64 1.90 -1.32
N GLY A 44 -0.97 2.96 -0.83
CA GLY A 44 0.32 3.42 -1.38
C GLY A 44 1.43 2.39 -1.23
N GLY A 45 1.47 1.65 -0.11
CA GLY A 45 2.39 0.53 0.11
C GLY A 45 2.14 -0.62 -0.87
N LEU A 46 0.87 -0.96 -1.11
CA LEU A 46 0.49 -1.96 -2.12
C LEU A 46 0.87 -1.51 -3.55
N ALA A 47 0.70 -0.23 -3.86
CA ALA A 47 1.07 0.33 -5.17
C ALA A 47 2.59 0.26 -5.41
N ILE A 48 3.40 0.62 -4.40
CA ILE A 48 4.87 0.50 -4.46
C ILE A 48 5.28 -0.95 -4.68
N ALA A 49 4.75 -1.89 -3.88
CA ALA A 49 5.08 -3.31 -3.99
C ALA A 49 4.80 -3.88 -5.38
N ASN A 50 3.72 -3.42 -6.05
CA ASN A 50 3.43 -3.78 -7.44
C ASN A 50 4.31 -3.06 -8.46
N ALA A 51 4.68 -1.81 -8.19
CA ALA A 51 5.47 -1.01 -9.13
C ALA A 51 6.87 -1.57 -9.32
N VAL A 52 7.51 -2.00 -8.23
CA VAL A 52 8.93 -2.43 -8.23
C VAL A 52 9.16 -3.80 -8.86
N LYS A 53 8.13 -4.58 -9.12
CA LYS A 53 8.22 -5.96 -9.63
C LYS A 53 9.07 -6.10 -10.91
N GLU A 54 9.09 -5.08 -11.77
CA GLU A 54 9.75 -5.10 -13.08
C GLU A 54 11.15 -4.47 -13.04
N TYR A 55 11.57 -3.93 -11.89
CA TYR A 55 12.88 -3.31 -11.74
C TYR A 55 13.92 -4.35 -11.30
N SER A 56 15.10 -4.30 -11.92
CA SER A 56 16.24 -5.15 -11.58
C SER A 56 17.24 -4.45 -10.64
N GLU A 57 17.11 -3.15 -10.48
CA GLU A 57 17.90 -2.34 -9.56
C GLU A 57 17.56 -2.73 -8.10
N ASP A 58 18.53 -2.56 -7.20
CA ASP A 58 18.34 -2.81 -5.77
C ASP A 58 17.51 -1.68 -5.13
N LEU A 59 16.18 -1.76 -5.29
CA LEU A 59 15.24 -0.85 -4.64
C LEU A 59 14.97 -1.29 -3.19
N ARG A 60 14.78 -0.34 -2.31
CA ARG A 60 14.53 -0.56 -0.88
C ARG A 60 13.17 -0.03 -0.49
N LEU A 61 12.39 -0.83 0.24
CA LEU A 61 11.00 -0.51 0.53
C LEU A 61 10.74 -0.42 2.03
N VAL A 62 10.04 0.62 2.44
CA VAL A 62 9.43 0.75 3.77
C VAL A 62 7.92 0.84 3.59
N LEU A 63 7.19 -0.17 4.01
CA LEU A 63 5.74 -0.27 3.82
C LEU A 63 5.03 -0.15 5.17
N LEU A 64 4.10 0.79 5.25
CA LEU A 64 3.37 1.12 6.48
C LEU A 64 1.94 0.58 6.37
N ALA A 65 1.59 -0.44 7.14
CA ALA A 65 0.29 -1.12 7.12
C ALA A 65 -0.22 -1.34 5.67
N PRO A 66 0.57 -1.98 4.77
CA PRO A 66 0.24 -2.08 3.36
C PRO A 66 -1.04 -2.88 3.12
N ALA A 67 -1.89 -2.43 2.20
CA ALA A 67 -3.21 -3.01 1.94
C ALA A 67 -3.15 -4.32 1.12
N PHE A 68 -2.29 -5.27 1.53
CA PHE A 68 -2.24 -6.59 0.89
C PHE A 68 -3.54 -7.35 1.09
N GLY A 69 -3.99 -8.08 0.06
CA GLY A 69 -5.26 -8.78 0.08
C GLY A 69 -6.48 -7.86 0.08
N VAL A 70 -6.35 -6.63 -0.37
CA VAL A 70 -7.40 -5.59 -0.34
C VAL A 70 -8.73 -6.05 -0.95
N TYR A 71 -8.69 -6.91 -1.97
CA TYR A 71 -9.92 -7.46 -2.56
C TYR A 71 -10.72 -8.27 -1.54
N ASP A 72 -10.08 -9.17 -0.81
CA ASP A 72 -10.73 -10.05 0.16
C ASP A 72 -11.23 -9.23 1.35
N THR A 73 -10.38 -8.35 1.90
CA THR A 73 -10.74 -7.47 3.02
C THR A 73 -11.96 -6.60 2.70
N LEU A 74 -11.97 -5.93 1.54
CA LEU A 74 -13.11 -5.10 1.13
C LEU A 74 -14.36 -5.95 0.83
N SER A 75 -14.19 -7.13 0.25
CA SER A 75 -15.31 -8.04 -0.03
C SER A 75 -16.02 -8.48 1.24
N GLU A 76 -15.25 -8.81 2.28
CA GLU A 76 -15.79 -9.16 3.60
C GLU A 76 -16.48 -7.98 4.27
N GLN A 77 -15.89 -6.79 4.22
CA GLN A 77 -16.44 -5.58 4.85
C GLN A 77 -17.73 -5.09 4.15
N ILE A 78 -17.78 -5.13 2.83
CA ILE A 78 -18.91 -4.63 2.04
C ILE A 78 -20.04 -5.67 1.98
N GLY A 79 -19.70 -6.95 1.85
CA GLY A 79 -20.65 -8.06 1.72
C GLY A 79 -21.19 -8.26 0.30
N ASP A 80 -21.63 -9.50 0.00
CA ASP A 80 -21.99 -9.95 -1.34
C ASP A 80 -23.07 -9.12 -2.03
N SER A 81 -24.08 -8.67 -1.27
CA SER A 81 -25.19 -7.90 -1.82
C SER A 81 -24.76 -6.54 -2.38
N GLU A 82 -23.98 -5.80 -1.60
CA GLU A 82 -23.48 -4.49 -2.02
C GLU A 82 -22.40 -4.59 -3.09
N LEU A 83 -21.54 -5.63 -3.03
CA LEU A 83 -20.59 -5.92 -4.08
C LEU A 83 -21.27 -6.22 -5.41
N GLY A 84 -22.35 -7.01 -5.39
CA GLY A 84 -23.16 -7.31 -6.54
C GLY A 84 -23.78 -6.05 -7.16
N GLU A 85 -24.29 -5.14 -6.31
CA GLU A 85 -24.84 -3.87 -6.79
C GLU A 85 -23.76 -2.96 -7.35
N TRP A 86 -22.60 -2.83 -6.66
CA TRP A 86 -21.47 -2.05 -7.17
C TRP A 86 -21.01 -2.55 -8.54
N LYS A 87 -20.86 -3.87 -8.67
CA LYS A 87 -20.50 -4.48 -9.96
C LYS A 87 -21.50 -4.18 -11.07
N LYS A 88 -22.80 -4.23 -10.76
CA LYS A 88 -23.88 -3.98 -11.71
C LYS A 88 -23.97 -2.51 -12.13
N VAL A 89 -23.83 -1.59 -11.16
CA VAL A 89 -23.89 -0.13 -11.39
C VAL A 89 -22.59 0.39 -12.00
N GLY A 90 -21.46 -0.29 -11.72
CA GLY A 90 -20.14 0.07 -12.21
C GLY A 90 -19.43 1.12 -11.37
N ILE A 91 -20.11 1.75 -10.40
CA ILE A 91 -19.56 2.79 -9.53
C ILE A 91 -20.19 2.71 -8.14
N LYS A 92 -19.42 2.99 -7.08
CA LYS A 92 -19.89 3.09 -5.70
C LYS A 92 -19.31 4.34 -5.05
N THR A 93 -20.15 5.05 -4.31
CA THR A 93 -19.74 6.23 -3.54
C THR A 93 -19.34 5.82 -2.13
N PHE A 94 -18.20 6.32 -1.69
CA PHE A 94 -17.67 6.18 -0.34
C PHE A 94 -17.48 7.53 0.30
N HIS A 95 -17.62 7.59 1.62
CA HIS A 95 -17.24 8.73 2.44
C HIS A 95 -16.01 8.35 3.27
N PRO A 96 -14.78 8.65 2.80
CA PRO A 96 -13.57 8.27 3.54
C PRO A 96 -13.47 9.02 4.87
N LEU A 97 -13.04 8.33 5.91
CA LEU A 97 -12.92 8.92 7.23
C LEU A 97 -11.95 10.11 7.23
N GLY A 98 -12.43 11.26 7.68
CA GLY A 98 -11.66 12.51 7.75
C GLY A 98 -11.60 13.30 6.43
N TRP A 99 -12.46 12.97 5.47
CA TRP A 99 -12.66 13.73 4.24
C TRP A 99 -13.96 14.51 4.29
N ASP A 100 -13.99 15.70 3.72
CA ASP A 100 -15.20 16.53 3.63
C ASP A 100 -16.08 16.17 2.43
N GLU A 101 -15.55 15.37 1.49
CA GLU A 101 -16.21 15.03 0.23
C GLU A 101 -16.32 13.51 0.03
N ASP A 102 -17.42 13.13 -0.60
CA ASP A 102 -17.62 11.77 -1.07
C ASP A 102 -16.73 11.46 -2.28
N VAL A 103 -16.26 10.23 -2.38
CA VAL A 103 -15.50 9.76 -3.52
C VAL A 103 -16.23 8.66 -4.25
N SER A 104 -16.27 8.74 -5.56
CA SER A 104 -16.88 7.74 -6.43
C SER A 104 -15.80 6.82 -7.01
N ILE A 105 -15.88 5.54 -6.65
CA ILE A 105 -14.89 4.53 -7.03
C ILE A 105 -15.50 3.59 -8.06
N PRO A 106 -14.88 3.44 -9.24
CA PRO A 106 -15.37 2.55 -10.29
C PRO A 106 -15.15 1.07 -9.91
N TRP A 107 -15.97 0.16 -10.47
CA TRP A 107 -15.83 -1.29 -10.24
C TRP A 107 -14.47 -1.84 -10.68
N THR A 108 -13.83 -1.22 -11.68
CA THR A 108 -12.47 -1.55 -12.12
C THR A 108 -11.44 -1.52 -11.00
N PHE A 109 -11.69 -0.73 -9.94
CA PHE A 109 -10.89 -0.76 -8.72
C PHE A 109 -10.89 -2.16 -8.08
N MET A 110 -12.04 -2.83 -7.98
CA MET A 110 -12.14 -4.19 -7.41
C MET A 110 -11.51 -5.24 -8.34
N GLU A 111 -11.60 -5.06 -9.65
CA GLU A 111 -10.92 -5.93 -10.63
C GLU A 111 -9.40 -5.84 -10.50
N ASP A 112 -8.88 -4.64 -10.36
CA ASP A 112 -7.46 -4.40 -10.10
C ASP A 112 -7.03 -4.93 -8.72
N ALA A 113 -7.83 -4.68 -7.67
CA ALA A 113 -7.58 -5.18 -6.32
C ALA A 113 -7.44 -6.71 -6.30
N ARG A 114 -8.31 -7.41 -7.07
CA ARG A 114 -8.24 -8.87 -7.20
C ARG A 114 -6.99 -9.35 -7.92
N ARG A 115 -6.55 -8.63 -8.94
CA ARG A 115 -5.41 -8.98 -9.79
C ARG A 115 -4.07 -8.64 -9.14
N LEU A 116 -4.00 -7.51 -8.44
CA LEU A 116 -2.78 -6.89 -7.93
C LEU A 116 -2.68 -6.90 -6.39
N GLY A 117 -3.66 -7.48 -5.69
CA GLY A 117 -3.71 -7.45 -4.22
C GLY A 117 -2.59 -8.23 -3.52
N TRP A 118 -1.95 -9.17 -4.22
CA TRP A 118 -0.85 -9.99 -3.72
C TRP A 118 0.36 -9.92 -4.67
N PRO A 119 1.18 -8.84 -4.60
CA PRO A 119 2.36 -8.70 -5.45
C PRO A 119 3.47 -9.67 -5.05
N GLU A 120 4.40 -9.91 -5.97
CA GLU A 120 5.70 -10.53 -5.67
C GLU A 120 6.75 -9.43 -5.53
N VAL A 121 7.56 -9.49 -4.46
CA VAL A 121 8.62 -8.52 -4.20
C VAL A 121 9.94 -9.26 -3.99
N ASN A 122 10.96 -8.86 -4.76
CA ASN A 122 12.32 -9.38 -4.72
C ASN A 122 13.33 -8.31 -4.25
N HIS A 123 12.84 -7.26 -3.59
CA HIS A 123 13.60 -6.14 -3.07
C HIS A 123 13.57 -6.15 -1.56
N ARG A 124 14.66 -5.67 -0.95
CA ARG A 124 14.72 -5.55 0.51
C ARG A 124 13.57 -4.68 1.01
N THR A 125 12.75 -5.25 1.86
CA THR A 125 11.49 -4.66 2.30
C THR A 125 11.32 -4.81 3.79
N VAL A 126 11.00 -3.73 4.48
CA VAL A 126 10.51 -3.77 5.85
C VAL A 126 9.07 -3.27 5.90
N ILE A 127 8.23 -3.99 6.63
CA ILE A 127 6.85 -3.62 6.89
C ILE A 127 6.72 -3.19 8.35
N LEU A 128 6.14 -2.02 8.61
CA LEU A 128 5.63 -1.66 9.92
C LEU A 128 4.12 -1.87 9.94
N HIS A 129 3.60 -2.66 10.91
CA HIS A 129 2.17 -2.92 10.98
C HIS A 129 1.66 -2.94 12.41
N GLY A 130 0.53 -2.27 12.65
CA GLY A 130 -0.12 -2.20 13.94
C GLY A 130 -0.88 -3.49 14.27
N LEU A 131 -0.72 -4.00 15.49
CA LEU A 131 -1.46 -5.16 16.01
C LEU A 131 -2.97 -4.86 16.18
N LEU A 132 -3.32 -3.59 16.33
CA LEU A 132 -4.68 -3.10 16.52
C LEU A 132 -5.28 -2.50 15.24
N ASP A 133 -4.70 -2.80 14.07
CA ASP A 133 -5.18 -2.32 12.78
C ASP A 133 -6.54 -2.92 12.44
N ASP A 134 -7.58 -2.08 12.47
CA ASP A 134 -8.98 -2.42 12.19
C ASP A 134 -9.40 -2.16 10.73
N VAL A 135 -8.47 -1.66 9.91
CA VAL A 135 -8.68 -1.37 8.48
C VAL A 135 -8.05 -2.45 7.61
N VAL A 136 -6.76 -2.74 7.84
CA VAL A 136 -6.02 -3.79 7.14
C VAL A 136 -5.55 -4.81 8.17
N PRO A 137 -6.08 -6.04 8.16
CA PRO A 137 -5.66 -7.06 9.13
C PRO A 137 -4.15 -7.34 9.03
N ILE A 138 -3.43 -7.30 10.15
CA ILE A 138 -1.99 -7.57 10.23
C ILE A 138 -1.61 -8.92 9.61
N GLU A 139 -2.55 -9.87 9.62
CA GLU A 139 -2.31 -11.20 9.04
C GLU A 139 -2.00 -11.14 7.54
N SER A 140 -2.49 -10.13 6.82
CA SER A 140 -2.12 -9.91 5.42
C SER A 140 -0.62 -9.67 5.25
N SER A 141 -0.02 -8.84 6.12
CA SER A 141 1.43 -8.60 6.12
C SER A 141 2.23 -9.82 6.57
N ARG A 142 1.73 -10.59 7.53
CA ARG A 142 2.35 -11.86 7.96
C ARG A 142 2.34 -12.90 6.83
N VAL A 143 1.23 -13.01 6.10
CA VAL A 143 1.13 -13.88 4.91
C VAL A 143 2.13 -13.44 3.85
N PHE A 144 2.19 -12.14 3.58
CA PHE A 144 3.10 -11.58 2.59
C PHE A 144 4.58 -11.82 2.96
N MET A 145 4.97 -11.57 4.21
CA MET A 145 6.32 -11.84 4.70
C MET A 145 6.72 -13.31 4.51
N ARG A 146 5.81 -14.25 4.79
CA ARG A 146 6.07 -15.69 4.61
C ARG A 146 6.28 -16.09 3.14
N SER A 147 5.83 -15.27 2.19
CA SER A 147 5.95 -15.55 0.75
C SER A 147 7.26 -15.06 0.12
N SER A 148 8.05 -14.24 0.83
CA SER A 148 9.29 -13.66 0.30
C SER A 148 10.40 -13.60 1.35
N PRO A 149 11.61 -14.09 1.04
CA PRO A 149 12.77 -14.00 1.93
C PRO A 149 13.34 -12.56 2.04
N PHE A 150 12.87 -11.64 1.22
CA PHE A 150 13.31 -10.24 1.19
C PHE A 150 12.49 -9.33 2.11
N VAL A 151 11.48 -9.88 2.79
CA VAL A 151 10.51 -9.11 3.56
C VAL A 151 10.65 -9.40 5.05
N GLU A 152 10.82 -8.34 5.84
CA GLU A 152 10.77 -8.36 7.29
C GLU A 152 9.55 -7.58 7.78
N ILE A 153 9.01 -7.94 8.95
CA ILE A 153 7.89 -7.24 9.58
C ILE A 153 8.26 -6.78 10.99
N VAL A 154 7.94 -5.53 11.29
CA VAL A 154 7.97 -4.94 12.62
C VAL A 154 6.52 -4.73 13.07
N GLU A 155 6.11 -5.48 14.09
CA GLU A 155 4.75 -5.41 14.65
C GLU A 155 4.77 -4.48 15.86
N VAL A 156 3.78 -3.58 15.93
CA VAL A 156 3.69 -2.56 16.99
C VAL A 156 2.29 -2.52 17.61
N ASP A 157 2.19 -2.08 18.86
CA ASP A 157 0.92 -1.88 19.55
C ASP A 157 0.28 -0.55 19.13
N ASP A 158 -0.21 -0.50 17.89
CA ASP A 158 -0.77 0.69 17.24
C ASP A 158 -1.88 0.28 16.26
N GLY A 159 -2.66 1.26 15.78
CA GLY A 159 -3.71 1.08 14.77
C GLY A 159 -3.21 1.34 13.34
N HIS A 160 -4.16 1.41 12.39
CA HIS A 160 -3.86 1.60 10.95
C HIS A 160 -2.99 2.82 10.62
N ARG A 161 -3.15 3.90 11.36
CA ARG A 161 -2.43 5.17 11.08
C ARG A 161 -1.00 5.20 11.62
N LEU A 162 -0.63 4.25 12.47
CA LEU A 162 0.71 4.12 13.07
C LEU A 162 1.19 5.41 13.77
N GLY A 163 0.24 6.19 14.33
CA GLY A 163 0.51 7.52 14.88
C GLY A 163 1.49 7.53 16.04
N GLU A 164 1.45 6.50 16.88
CA GLU A 164 2.32 6.34 18.05
C GLU A 164 3.69 5.72 17.68
N SER A 165 3.81 5.18 16.46
CA SER A 165 4.98 4.40 16.00
C SER A 165 5.83 5.11 14.95
N LEU A 166 5.48 6.36 14.58
CA LEU A 166 6.21 7.12 13.54
C LEU A 166 7.67 7.43 13.91
N GLU A 167 8.03 7.40 15.18
CA GLU A 167 9.41 7.54 15.65
C GLU A 167 10.33 6.42 15.14
N LEU A 168 9.78 5.25 14.82
CA LEU A 168 10.53 4.10 14.29
C LEU A 168 10.95 4.27 12.83
N LEU A 169 10.44 5.27 12.10
CA LEU A 169 10.75 5.44 10.67
C LEU A 169 12.23 5.50 10.35
N ARG A 170 13.03 6.11 11.23
CA ARG A 170 14.49 6.16 11.05
C ARG A 170 15.11 4.77 11.08
N ASP A 171 14.70 3.96 12.04
CA ASP A 171 15.24 2.61 12.24
C ASP A 171 14.82 1.70 11.09
N LEU A 172 13.56 1.81 10.62
CA LEU A 172 13.06 1.07 9.46
C LEU A 172 13.84 1.39 8.19
N VAL A 173 14.16 2.68 7.96
CA VAL A 173 14.99 3.09 6.82
C VAL A 173 16.39 2.53 6.95
N SER A 174 17.00 2.56 8.15
CA SER A 174 18.32 1.96 8.39
C SER A 174 18.30 0.44 8.12
N MET A 175 17.24 -0.27 8.53
CA MET A 175 17.08 -1.72 8.28
C MET A 175 17.13 -2.08 6.81
N VAL A 176 16.67 -1.23 5.89
CA VAL A 176 16.69 -1.51 4.46
C VAL A 176 17.93 -0.99 3.76
N LEU A 177 18.67 -0.04 4.36
CA LEU A 177 19.89 0.54 3.80
C LEU A 177 21.16 -0.27 4.16
N ASP A 178 21.16 -0.95 5.30
CA ASP A 178 22.28 -1.79 5.79
C ASP A 178 22.30 -3.16 5.10
#